data_0be6b6c49c3c0093c962849a160d778f
#
_entry.id   0be6b6c49c3c0093c962849a160d778f
#
_cell.length_a   1.000
_cell.length_b   1.000
_cell.length_c   1.000
_cell.angle_alpha   90.00
_cell.angle_beta   90.00
_cell.angle_gamma   90.00
#
_symmetry.space_group_name_H-M   'P 1'
#
loop_
_entity.id
_entity.type
_entity.pdbx_description
1 polymer ?
#
loop_
_entity_poly.entity_id
_entity_poly.type
_entity_poly.pdbx_seq_one_letter_code
_entity_poly.pdbx_strand_id
1 'polypeptide(L)'
;MASLIDTLIDTLEKENKEYESLLELGLEKTGIIIRNDVDELSRMVEKEQLVVERIIALEKKRTEASNDIADVLNKDVKTLTLTRLIELLSSQPKERDALASIHDRLSLTMKRMVAVSYTHLRAHE
;
A
#
# COMPACT_ATOMS: atom_id res chain seq x y z
N MET A 1 6.87 -22.19 -4.58
CA MET A 1 6.49 -21.40 -3.39
C MET A 1 7.35 -20.14 -3.23
N ALA A 2 8.69 -20.25 -3.26
CA ALA A 2 9.57 -19.08 -3.16
C ALA A 2 9.27 -17.99 -4.21
N SER A 3 9.02 -18.36 -5.47
CA SER A 3 8.73 -17.39 -6.51
C SER A 3 7.37 -16.68 -6.31
N LEU A 4 6.38 -17.35 -5.70
CA LEU A 4 5.10 -16.72 -5.35
C LEU A 4 5.29 -15.72 -4.21
N ILE A 5 6.10 -16.05 -3.22
CA ILE A 5 6.44 -15.13 -2.12
C ILE A 5 7.20 -13.92 -2.67
N ASP A 6 8.17 -14.13 -3.55
CA ASP A 6 8.93 -13.04 -4.16
C ASP A 6 8.02 -12.11 -4.98
N THR A 7 7.05 -12.67 -5.69
CA THR A 7 6.05 -11.89 -6.43
C THR A 7 5.20 -11.05 -5.47
N LEU A 8 4.78 -11.63 -4.36
CA LEU A 8 4.01 -10.90 -3.34
C LEU A 8 4.84 -9.76 -2.75
N ILE A 9 6.08 -10.02 -2.37
CA ILE A 9 6.99 -9.01 -1.81
C ILE A 9 7.20 -7.87 -2.81
N ASP A 10 7.49 -8.19 -4.06
CA ASP A 10 7.68 -7.18 -5.11
C ASP A 10 6.43 -6.31 -5.30
N THR A 11 5.26 -6.94 -5.31
CA THR A 11 3.98 -6.23 -5.44
C THR A 11 3.75 -5.29 -4.27
N LEU A 12 4.02 -5.74 -3.04
CA LEU A 12 3.89 -4.92 -1.84
C LEU A 12 4.88 -3.76 -1.82
N GLU A 13 6.11 -3.97 -2.30
CA GLU A 13 7.11 -2.91 -2.44
C GLU A 13 6.62 -1.82 -3.41
N LYS A 14 6.05 -2.23 -4.53
CA LYS A 14 5.48 -1.30 -5.52
C LYS A 14 4.27 -0.56 -4.97
N GLU A 15 3.38 -1.27 -4.26
CA GLU A 15 2.25 -0.64 -3.58
C GLU A 15 2.71 0.42 -2.59
N ASN A 16 3.71 0.10 -1.77
CA ASN A 16 4.21 1.04 -0.78
C ASN A 16 4.77 2.30 -1.44
N LYS A 17 5.49 2.18 -2.54
CA LYS A 17 5.98 3.33 -3.31
C LYS A 17 4.85 4.20 -3.82
N GLU A 18 3.79 3.60 -4.35
CA GLU A 18 2.64 4.35 -4.84
C GLU A 18 1.90 5.05 -3.70
N TYR A 19 1.75 4.38 -2.55
CA TYR A 19 1.16 5.01 -1.37
C TYR A 19 2.02 6.16 -0.85
N GLU A 20 3.36 6.04 -0.87
CA GLU A 20 4.27 7.13 -0.51
C GLU A 20 4.10 8.32 -1.46
N SER A 21 3.96 8.08 -2.76
CA SER A 21 3.67 9.13 -3.75
C SER A 21 2.35 9.83 -3.46
N LEU A 22 1.32 9.05 -3.13
CA LEU A 22 0.01 9.60 -2.76
C LEU A 22 0.11 10.43 -1.48
N LEU A 23 0.91 9.99 -0.52
CA LEU A 23 1.16 10.71 0.72
C LEU A 23 1.83 12.06 0.46
N GLU A 24 2.86 12.10 -0.39
CA GLU A 24 3.55 13.35 -0.77
C GLU A 24 2.58 14.33 -1.45
N LEU A 25 1.78 13.84 -2.39
CA LEU A 25 0.76 14.66 -3.04
C LEU A 25 -0.25 15.18 -2.03
N GLY A 26 -0.63 14.36 -1.07
CA GLY A 26 -1.54 14.75 0.02
C GLY A 26 -0.97 15.86 0.88
N LEU A 27 0.33 15.81 1.19
CA LEU A 27 1.00 16.85 1.96
C LEU A 27 1.04 18.18 1.20
N GLU A 28 1.34 18.16 -0.10
CA GLU A 28 1.29 19.34 -0.96
C GLU A 28 -0.14 19.91 -1.04
N LYS A 29 -1.13 19.03 -1.13
CA LYS A 29 -2.54 19.39 -1.24
C LYS A 29 -3.02 20.19 -0.02
N THR A 30 -2.48 19.93 1.16
CA THR A 30 -2.84 20.68 2.38
C THR A 30 -2.63 22.18 2.19
N GLY A 31 -1.48 22.59 1.67
CA GLY A 31 -1.19 24.00 1.40
C GLY A 31 -2.11 24.59 0.33
N ILE A 32 -2.43 23.83 -0.71
CA ILE A 32 -3.32 24.24 -1.78
C ILE A 32 -4.73 24.48 -1.25
N ILE A 33 -5.23 23.59 -0.39
CA ILE A 33 -6.53 23.73 0.26
C ILE A 33 -6.57 25.02 1.10
N ILE A 34 -5.53 25.26 1.90
CA ILE A 34 -5.43 26.43 2.78
C ILE A 34 -5.43 27.73 1.96
N ARG A 35 -4.73 27.76 0.81
CA ARG A 35 -4.69 28.91 -0.09
C ARG A 35 -5.99 29.09 -0.89
N ASN A 36 -6.87 28.12 -0.86
CA ASN A 36 -8.12 28.10 -1.63
C ASN A 36 -7.89 28.27 -3.13
N ASP A 37 -6.83 27.67 -3.66
CA ASP A 37 -6.49 27.70 -5.10
C ASP A 37 -7.20 26.53 -5.80
N VAL A 38 -8.38 26.82 -6.36
CA VAL A 38 -9.27 25.81 -6.96
C VAL A 38 -8.64 25.16 -8.19
N ASP A 39 -7.97 25.94 -9.04
CA ASP A 39 -7.36 25.42 -10.27
C ASP A 39 -6.21 24.48 -9.96
N GLU A 40 -5.36 24.84 -8.99
CA GLU A 40 -4.25 24.00 -8.58
C GLU A 40 -4.73 22.74 -7.85
N LEU A 41 -5.80 22.87 -7.06
CA LEU A 41 -6.44 21.73 -6.41
C LEU A 41 -6.96 20.72 -7.44
N SER A 42 -7.59 21.19 -8.52
CA SER A 42 -8.06 20.32 -9.61
C SER A 42 -6.91 19.55 -10.26
N ARG A 43 -5.79 20.23 -10.53
CA ARG A 43 -4.59 19.57 -11.08
C ARG A 43 -4.02 18.53 -10.13
N MET A 44 -4.03 18.83 -8.84
CA MET A 44 -3.55 17.90 -7.82
C MET A 44 -4.41 16.63 -7.74
N VAL A 45 -5.73 16.79 -7.80
CA VAL A 45 -6.68 15.68 -7.80
C VAL A 45 -6.46 14.78 -9.01
N GLU A 46 -6.17 15.34 -10.18
CA GLU A 46 -5.85 14.55 -11.38
C GLU A 46 -4.58 13.71 -11.18
N LYS A 47 -3.55 14.27 -10.56
CA LYS A 47 -2.31 13.54 -10.24
C LYS A 47 -2.58 12.41 -9.25
N GLU A 48 -3.37 12.69 -8.21
CA GLU A 48 -3.78 11.68 -7.23
C GLU A 48 -4.53 10.54 -7.90
N GLN A 49 -5.41 10.84 -8.85
CA GLN A 49 -6.19 9.84 -9.57
C GLN A 49 -5.30 8.87 -10.34
N LEU A 50 -4.23 9.35 -10.98
CA LEU A 50 -3.28 8.50 -11.69
C LEU A 50 -2.57 7.53 -10.73
N VAL A 51 -2.19 8.01 -9.55
CA VAL A 51 -1.57 7.16 -8.52
C VAL A 51 -2.56 6.11 -8.02
N VAL A 52 -3.81 6.51 -7.76
CA VAL A 52 -4.87 5.60 -7.30
C VAL A 52 -5.11 4.48 -8.32
N GLU A 53 -5.12 4.80 -9.61
CA GLU A 53 -5.28 3.78 -10.67
C GLU A 53 -4.16 2.74 -10.63
N ARG A 54 -2.90 3.18 -10.41
CA ARG A 54 -1.78 2.26 -10.26
C ARG A 54 -1.90 1.39 -9.01
N ILE A 55 -2.38 1.97 -7.91
CA ILE A 55 -2.62 1.24 -6.66
C ILE A 55 -3.68 0.15 -6.86
N ILE A 56 -4.78 0.47 -7.55
CA ILE A 56 -5.85 -0.50 -7.83
C ILE A 56 -5.30 -1.70 -8.63
N ALA A 57 -4.47 -1.43 -9.64
CA ALA A 57 -3.85 -2.49 -10.44
C ALA A 57 -2.92 -3.37 -9.59
N LEU A 58 -2.17 -2.77 -8.67
CA LEU A 58 -1.27 -3.50 -7.76
C LEU A 58 -2.04 -4.30 -6.71
N GLU A 59 -3.16 -3.77 -6.20
CA GLU A 59 -4.04 -4.51 -5.28
C GLU A 59 -4.59 -5.78 -5.93
N LYS A 60 -4.94 -5.71 -7.20
CA LYS A 60 -5.37 -6.87 -7.96
C LYS A 60 -4.27 -7.93 -8.04
N LYS A 61 -3.05 -7.52 -8.36
CA LYS A 61 -1.89 -8.41 -8.40
C LYS A 61 -1.60 -9.05 -7.03
N ARG A 62 -1.71 -8.26 -5.96
CA ARG A 62 -1.54 -8.75 -4.60
C ARG A 62 -2.57 -9.83 -4.27
N THR A 63 -3.82 -9.60 -4.62
CA THR A 63 -4.91 -10.54 -4.40
C THR A 63 -4.64 -11.86 -5.16
N GLU A 64 -4.23 -11.76 -6.42
CA GLU A 64 -3.88 -12.95 -7.23
C GLU A 64 -2.72 -13.72 -6.60
N ALA A 65 -1.65 -13.04 -6.19
CA ALA A 65 -0.52 -13.67 -5.55
C ALA A 65 -0.90 -14.34 -4.23
N SER A 66 -1.73 -13.69 -3.42
CA SER A 66 -2.22 -14.24 -2.16
C SER A 66 -3.08 -15.48 -2.37
N ASN A 67 -3.94 -15.46 -3.38
CA ASN A 67 -4.75 -16.62 -3.74
C ASN A 67 -3.87 -17.81 -4.19
N ASP A 68 -2.87 -17.55 -5.00
CA ASP A 68 -1.94 -18.59 -5.47
C ASP A 68 -1.16 -19.21 -4.31
N ILE A 69 -0.71 -18.40 -3.38
CA ILE A 69 -0.01 -18.86 -2.18
C ILE A 69 -0.95 -19.72 -1.31
N ALA A 70 -2.17 -19.26 -1.11
CA ALA A 70 -3.18 -19.98 -0.33
C ALA A 70 -3.47 -21.35 -0.96
N ASP A 71 -3.57 -21.43 -2.28
CA ASP A 71 -3.80 -22.68 -3.01
C ASP A 71 -2.63 -23.66 -2.80
N VAL A 72 -1.40 -23.18 -2.94
CA VAL A 72 -0.20 -24.01 -2.74
C VAL A 72 -0.11 -24.53 -1.31
N LEU A 73 -0.47 -23.70 -0.33
CA LEU A 73 -0.44 -24.06 1.09
C LEU A 73 -1.70 -24.84 1.53
N ASN A 74 -2.68 -24.96 0.66
CA ASN A 74 -3.98 -25.55 0.99
C ASN A 74 -4.63 -24.85 2.20
N LYS A 75 -4.63 -23.52 2.18
CA LYS A 75 -5.20 -22.66 3.23
C LYS A 75 -6.32 -21.80 2.65
N ASP A 76 -7.19 -21.34 3.54
CA ASP A 76 -8.21 -20.35 3.18
C ASP A 76 -7.55 -18.97 3.09
N VAL A 77 -7.65 -18.32 1.93
CA VAL A 77 -7.07 -16.99 1.71
C VAL A 77 -7.60 -15.95 2.70
N LYS A 78 -8.82 -16.10 3.17
CA LYS A 78 -9.45 -15.19 4.15
C LYS A 78 -8.75 -15.21 5.51
N THR A 79 -8.14 -16.34 5.86
CA THR A 79 -7.42 -16.50 7.14
C THR A 79 -5.92 -16.33 6.97
N LEU A 80 -5.43 -16.27 5.73
CA LEU A 80 -4.01 -16.13 5.42
C LEU A 80 -3.61 -14.65 5.36
N THR A 81 -3.52 -14.03 6.54
CA THR A 81 -3.03 -12.65 6.67
C THR A 81 -1.53 -12.58 6.40
N LEU A 82 -0.99 -11.38 6.16
CA LEU A 82 0.46 -11.19 6.02
C LEU A 82 1.20 -11.63 7.28
N THR A 83 0.67 -11.32 8.47
CA THR A 83 1.23 -11.75 9.75
C THR A 83 1.31 -13.26 9.84
N ARG A 84 0.23 -13.94 9.46
CA ARG A 84 0.20 -15.41 9.47
C ARG A 84 1.19 -16.00 8.46
N LEU A 85 1.29 -15.41 7.28
CA LEU A 85 2.22 -15.86 6.25
C LEU A 85 3.68 -15.70 6.72
N ILE A 86 4.01 -14.61 7.38
CA ILE A 86 5.33 -14.38 7.97
C ILE A 86 5.67 -15.52 8.96
N GLU A 87 4.72 -15.87 9.82
CA GLU A 87 4.89 -16.99 10.77
C GLU A 87 5.17 -18.32 10.04
N LEU A 88 4.47 -18.57 8.93
CA LEU A 88 4.63 -19.79 8.14
C LEU A 88 5.97 -19.87 7.40
N LEU A 89 6.68 -18.76 7.26
CA LEU A 89 7.98 -18.68 6.60
C LEU A 89 9.16 -18.88 7.55
N SER A 90 8.95 -19.42 8.74
CA SER A 90 9.99 -19.60 9.77
C SER A 90 11.21 -20.37 9.26
N SER A 91 11.02 -21.30 8.30
CA SER A 91 12.12 -22.07 7.69
C SER A 91 12.80 -21.36 6.52
N GLN A 92 12.32 -20.18 6.14
CA GLN A 92 12.82 -19.37 5.03
C GLN A 92 13.11 -17.96 5.53
N PRO A 93 14.19 -17.74 6.29
CA PRO A 93 14.42 -16.47 6.97
C PRO A 93 14.60 -15.28 6.04
N LYS A 94 15.15 -15.47 4.85
CA LYS A 94 15.32 -14.37 3.88
C LYS A 94 13.97 -13.82 3.43
N GLU A 95 13.07 -14.70 3.00
CA GLU A 95 11.73 -14.35 2.55
C GLU A 95 10.89 -13.81 3.71
N ARG A 96 10.98 -14.46 4.87
CA ARG A 96 10.28 -14.01 6.09
C ARG A 96 10.66 -12.58 6.45
N ASP A 97 11.96 -12.27 6.49
CA ASP A 97 12.45 -10.96 6.91
C ASP A 97 12.09 -9.89 5.88
N ALA A 98 12.16 -10.21 4.59
CA ALA A 98 11.76 -9.30 3.53
C ALA A 98 10.26 -8.98 3.60
N LEU A 99 9.42 -9.99 3.82
CA LEU A 99 7.98 -9.81 3.96
C LEU A 99 7.62 -9.03 5.22
N ALA A 100 8.27 -9.31 6.34
CA ALA A 100 8.08 -8.58 7.59
C ALA A 100 8.48 -7.11 7.44
N SER A 101 9.59 -6.84 6.77
CA SER A 101 10.06 -5.48 6.52
C SER A 101 9.06 -4.66 5.70
N ILE A 102 8.56 -5.21 4.59
CA ILE A 102 7.59 -4.48 3.77
C ILE A 102 6.25 -4.34 4.48
N HIS A 103 5.83 -5.33 5.26
CA HIS A 103 4.63 -5.26 6.07
C HIS A 103 4.70 -4.06 7.02
N ASP A 104 5.82 -3.89 7.73
CA ASP A 104 6.00 -2.80 8.69
C ASP A 104 6.03 -1.44 8.00
N ARG A 105 6.74 -1.32 6.87
CA ARG A 105 6.83 -0.08 6.10
C ARG A 105 5.47 0.32 5.53
N LEU A 106 4.73 -0.63 4.99
CA LEU A 106 3.40 -0.39 4.45
C LEU A 106 2.44 0.06 5.54
N SER A 107 2.48 -0.59 6.71
CA SER A 107 1.66 -0.21 7.87
C SER A 107 1.93 1.23 8.31
N LEU A 108 3.21 1.63 8.34
CA LEU A 108 3.58 3.01 8.68
C LEU A 108 3.08 4.02 7.65
N THR A 109 3.22 3.71 6.37
CA THR A 109 2.73 4.56 5.28
C THR A 109 1.22 4.75 5.38
N MET A 110 0.47 3.68 5.64
CA MET A 110 -0.99 3.75 5.80
C MET A 110 -1.40 4.62 6.98
N LYS A 111 -0.69 4.53 8.11
CA LYS A 111 -0.94 5.39 9.27
C LYS A 111 -0.71 6.86 8.94
N ARG A 112 0.35 7.16 8.19
CA ARG A 112 0.64 8.53 7.74
C ARG A 112 -0.43 9.06 6.81
N MET A 113 -0.96 8.22 5.92
CA MET A 113 -2.04 8.60 5.01
C MET A 113 -3.32 8.95 5.76
N VAL A 114 -3.67 8.19 6.80
CA VAL A 114 -4.82 8.50 7.65
C VAL A 114 -4.64 9.86 8.32
N ALA A 115 -3.44 10.16 8.84
CA ALA A 115 -3.14 11.44 9.46
C ALA A 115 -3.28 12.61 8.49
N VAL A 116 -2.81 12.46 7.24
CA VAL A 116 -2.94 13.48 6.19
C VAL A 116 -4.40 13.69 5.82
N SER A 117 -5.19 12.63 5.68
CA SER A 117 -6.63 12.74 5.40
C SER A 117 -7.35 13.54 6.48
N TYR A 118 -7.00 13.31 7.74
CA TYR A 118 -7.55 14.06 8.87
C TYR A 118 -7.16 15.55 8.79
N THR A 119 -5.92 15.84 8.42
CA THR A 119 -5.44 17.21 8.23
C THR A 119 -6.22 17.92 7.12
N HIS A 120 -6.50 17.24 6.00
CA HIS A 120 -7.30 17.79 4.90
C HIS A 120 -8.71 18.13 5.36
N LEU A 121 -9.32 17.27 6.14
CA LEU A 121 -10.66 17.51 6.67
C LEU A 121 -10.69 18.77 7.52
N ARG A 122 -9.69 18.97 8.37
CA ARG A 122 -9.56 20.16 9.22
C ARG A 122 -9.29 21.41 8.39
N ALA A 123 -8.49 21.32 7.33
CA ALA A 123 -8.16 22.44 6.47
C ALA A 123 -9.36 23.00 5.70
N HIS A 124 -10.41 22.16 5.48
CA HIS A 124 -11.65 22.57 4.84
C HIS A 124 -12.63 23.27 5.81
N GLU A 125 -12.41 23.12 7.11
CA GLU A 125 -13.21 23.83 8.10
C GLU A 125 -12.80 25.33 8.14
#